data_f5cc65c3614471e2edc2f30fc4caacfc
#
_entry.id   f5cc65c3614471e2edc2f30fc4caacfc
#
_cell.length_a   1.000
_cell.length_b   1.000
_cell.length_c   1.000
_cell.angle_alpha   90.00
_cell.angle_beta   90.00
_cell.angle_gamma   90.00
#
_symmetry.space_group_name_H-M   'P 1'
#
loop_
_entity.id
_entity.type
_entity.pdbx_description
1 polymer ?
#
loop_
_entity_poly.entity_id
_entity_poly.type
_entity_poly.pdbx_seq_one_letter_code
_entity_poly.pdbx_strand_id
1 'polypeptide(L)'
;VIAKTNAVAIFINQLREKVGVMYGNPETTTGGRALKFYASVRLDVRRGEQLKNGSEVIGNRTKVKVVKNKVAPPFKVAEFEIIYGEGISTEGTLLDMAVDRDIIHKSGAWFSYKDQRIGQGRENARLFLKDNPEIATEIDKIIRDEAKQALAAGKGVAKEEAPTDEERANADVDEDPDLALLDEE
;
A
#
# COMPACT_ATOMS: atom_id res chain seq x y z
N VAL A 1 21.65 21.27 -0.25
CA VAL A 1 21.71 21.17 -1.73
C VAL A 1 20.40 20.65 -2.28
N ILE A 2 19.83 19.55 -1.73
CA ILE A 2 18.57 18.92 -2.20
C ILE A 2 17.39 19.90 -2.21
N ALA A 3 17.27 20.76 -1.19
CA ALA A 3 16.20 21.76 -1.11
C ALA A 3 16.18 22.80 -2.25
N LYS A 4 17.28 22.90 -3.02
CA LYS A 4 17.40 23.81 -4.15
C LYS A 4 17.23 23.11 -5.51
N THR A 5 17.02 21.81 -5.49
CA THR A 5 16.85 20.98 -6.68
C THR A 5 15.48 20.30 -6.64
N ASN A 6 14.88 20.00 -7.80
CA ASN A 6 13.64 19.21 -7.89
C ASN A 6 13.92 17.71 -7.71
N ALA A 7 14.76 17.35 -6.73
CA ALA A 7 15.17 15.99 -6.46
C ALA A 7 14.34 15.39 -5.30
N VAL A 8 14.03 14.11 -5.41
CA VAL A 8 13.42 13.31 -4.34
C VAL A 8 14.48 12.37 -3.76
N ALA A 9 14.69 12.41 -2.45
CA ALA A 9 15.56 11.47 -1.74
C ALA A 9 14.72 10.39 -1.07
N ILE A 10 14.97 9.13 -1.42
CA ILE A 10 14.30 7.96 -0.84
C ILE A 10 15.29 7.22 0.04
N PHE A 11 14.96 7.10 1.33
CA PHE A 11 15.74 6.35 2.32
C PHE A 11 15.08 5.01 2.58
N ILE A 12 15.78 3.91 2.30
CA ILE A 12 15.33 2.56 2.61
C ILE A 12 15.96 2.16 3.93
N ASN A 13 15.12 1.82 4.91
CA ASN A 13 15.56 1.46 6.24
C ASN A 13 14.92 0.14 6.70
N GLN A 14 15.67 -0.67 7.43
CA GLN A 14 15.17 -1.90 8.03
C GLN A 14 14.62 -1.62 9.43
N LEU A 15 13.56 -2.34 9.78
CA LEU A 15 13.06 -2.40 11.16
C LEU A 15 13.93 -3.35 11.98
N ARG A 16 14.14 -2.98 13.24
CA ARG A 16 14.82 -3.77 14.27
C ARG A 16 13.92 -3.82 15.49
N GLU A 17 14.03 -4.85 16.26
CA GLU A 17 13.34 -4.96 17.54
C GLU A 17 14.27 -4.51 18.68
N LYS A 18 13.75 -3.68 19.56
CA LYS A 18 14.40 -3.33 20.81
C LYS A 18 14.15 -4.43 21.82
N VAL A 19 15.22 -5.03 22.34
CA VAL A 19 15.16 -6.00 23.43
C VAL A 19 14.76 -5.29 24.72
N GLY A 20 13.82 -5.87 25.49
CA GLY A 20 13.44 -5.38 26.81
C GLY A 20 12.27 -4.40 26.84
N VAL A 21 11.60 -4.14 25.71
CA VAL A 21 10.35 -3.36 25.69
C VAL A 21 9.19 -4.26 26.10
N MET A 22 8.67 -4.09 27.32
CA MET A 22 7.54 -4.89 27.85
C MET A 22 6.17 -4.33 27.40
N TYR A 23 6.07 -3.04 27.06
CA TYR A 23 4.85 -2.37 26.62
C TYR A 23 5.14 -1.46 25.44
N GLY A 24 4.18 -1.36 24.49
CA GLY A 24 4.30 -0.57 23.28
C GLY A 24 4.96 -1.30 22.11
N ASN A 25 5.23 -0.57 21.03
CA ASN A 25 5.83 -1.16 19.82
C ASN A 25 7.35 -1.30 19.95
N PRO A 26 7.89 -2.54 19.96
CA PRO A 26 9.33 -2.77 20.06
C PRO A 26 10.09 -2.41 18.78
N GLU A 27 9.39 -2.18 17.66
CA GLU A 27 10.02 -1.91 16.37
C GLU A 27 10.67 -0.52 16.33
N THR A 28 11.90 -0.50 15.88
CA THR A 28 12.67 0.73 15.68
C THR A 28 13.46 0.70 14.38
N THR A 29 13.80 1.89 13.88
CA THR A 29 14.66 2.02 12.71
C THR A 29 16.10 2.24 13.12
N THR A 30 17.05 1.80 12.29
CA THR A 30 18.48 2.13 12.46
C THR A 30 18.75 3.59 12.09
N GLY A 31 19.82 4.19 12.64
CA GLY A 31 20.23 5.55 12.26
C GLY A 31 19.58 6.68 13.07
N GLY A 32 18.99 6.36 14.21
CA GLY A 32 18.45 7.37 15.14
C GLY A 32 17.10 7.95 14.73
N ARG A 33 16.69 9.03 15.40
CA ARG A 33 15.36 9.64 15.24
C ARG A 33 15.26 10.66 14.11
N ALA A 34 16.38 11.21 13.64
CA ALA A 34 16.40 12.35 12.71
C ALA A 34 15.57 12.12 11.45
N LEU A 35 15.67 10.94 10.81
CA LEU A 35 14.89 10.62 9.61
C LEU A 35 13.38 10.62 9.85
N LYS A 36 12.93 10.22 11.05
CA LYS A 36 11.50 10.23 11.39
C LYS A 36 10.94 11.65 11.35
N PHE A 37 11.67 12.63 11.88
CA PHE A 37 11.23 14.02 11.93
C PHE A 37 11.36 14.72 10.56
N TYR A 38 12.48 14.56 9.87
CA TYR A 38 12.74 15.26 8.62
C TYR A 38 11.98 14.69 7.42
N ALA A 39 11.61 13.42 7.42
CA ALA A 39 10.87 12.82 6.32
C ALA A 39 9.53 13.52 6.08
N SER A 40 9.24 13.86 4.83
CA SER A 40 7.94 14.39 4.40
C SER A 40 6.89 13.29 4.30
N VAL A 41 7.29 12.10 3.86
CA VAL A 41 6.45 10.91 3.74
C VAL A 41 7.19 9.74 4.38
N ARG A 42 6.50 8.91 5.15
CA ARG A 42 6.99 7.64 5.67
C ARG A 42 6.04 6.53 5.27
N LEU A 43 6.59 5.48 4.72
CA LEU A 43 5.87 4.29 4.30
C LEU A 43 6.36 3.10 5.13
N ASP A 44 5.44 2.35 5.68
CA ASP A 44 5.70 1.04 6.27
C ASP A 44 5.37 -0.03 5.24
N VAL A 45 6.36 -0.82 4.86
CA VAL A 45 6.24 -1.84 3.82
C VAL A 45 6.36 -3.20 4.48
N ARG A 46 5.27 -3.97 4.46
CA ARG A 46 5.18 -5.30 5.07
C ARG A 46 4.96 -6.37 4.02
N ARG A 47 5.74 -7.43 4.14
CA ARG A 47 5.50 -8.64 3.37
C ARG A 47 4.34 -9.40 4.00
N GLY A 48 3.33 -9.73 3.18
CA GLY A 48 2.17 -10.53 3.54
C GLY A 48 2.28 -11.98 3.08
N GLU A 49 1.17 -12.54 2.62
CA GLU A 49 1.04 -13.93 2.21
C GLU A 49 1.89 -14.26 0.99
N GLN A 50 2.33 -15.52 0.94
CA GLN A 50 3.02 -16.05 -0.24
C GLN A 50 2.02 -16.39 -1.33
N LEU A 51 2.32 -15.98 -2.54
CA LEU A 51 1.58 -16.39 -3.73
C LEU A 51 2.14 -17.69 -4.26
N LYS A 52 1.27 -18.65 -4.46
CA LYS A 52 1.64 -20.00 -4.93
C LYS A 52 0.90 -20.35 -6.21
N ASN A 53 1.60 -20.95 -7.12
CA ASN A 53 1.03 -21.64 -8.27
C ASN A 53 1.27 -23.16 -8.09
N GLY A 54 0.22 -23.87 -7.65
CA GLY A 54 0.38 -25.26 -7.17
C GLY A 54 1.26 -25.31 -5.91
N SER A 55 2.41 -25.99 -5.99
CA SER A 55 3.39 -26.12 -4.91
C SER A 55 4.50 -25.05 -4.94
N GLU A 56 4.63 -24.32 -6.04
CA GLU A 56 5.70 -23.36 -6.26
C GLU A 56 5.31 -21.98 -5.72
N VAL A 57 6.24 -21.32 -4.99
CA VAL A 57 6.07 -19.94 -4.53
C VAL A 57 6.52 -18.99 -5.63
N ILE A 58 5.56 -18.30 -6.24
CA ILE A 58 5.79 -17.39 -7.37
C ILE A 58 5.95 -15.93 -6.96
N GLY A 59 5.57 -15.58 -5.74
CA GLY A 59 5.61 -14.19 -5.29
C GLY A 59 5.11 -14.00 -3.87
N ASN A 60 4.81 -12.76 -3.52
CA ASN A 60 4.18 -12.42 -2.25
C ASN A 60 3.23 -11.23 -2.39
N ARG A 61 2.23 -11.18 -1.54
CA ARG A 61 1.41 -10.00 -1.30
C ARG A 61 2.18 -9.04 -0.42
N THR A 62 2.15 -7.76 -0.76
CA THR A 62 2.84 -6.71 -0.02
C THR A 62 1.83 -5.65 0.39
N LYS A 63 1.87 -5.28 1.66
CA LYS A 63 1.05 -4.20 2.23
C LYS A 63 1.93 -2.99 2.50
N VAL A 64 1.53 -1.83 2.01
CA VAL A 64 2.19 -0.55 2.23
C VAL A 64 1.24 0.37 2.96
N LYS A 65 1.64 0.84 4.14
CA LYS A 65 0.88 1.81 4.94
C LYS A 65 1.61 3.16 4.95
N VAL A 66 0.88 4.22 4.70
CA VAL A 66 1.38 5.59 4.82
C VAL A 66 1.29 6.01 6.29
N VAL A 67 2.39 5.89 7.03
CA VAL A 67 2.43 6.20 8.48
C VAL A 67 2.64 7.69 8.78
N LYS A 68 3.21 8.45 7.83
CA LYS A 68 3.34 9.91 7.92
C LYS A 68 3.25 10.51 6.53
N ASN A 69 2.53 11.62 6.42
CA ASN A 69 2.45 12.37 5.17
C ASN A 69 2.21 13.85 5.48
N LYS A 70 3.12 14.72 5.04
CA LYS A 70 3.04 16.18 5.21
C LYS A 70 2.32 16.89 4.05
N VAL A 71 2.06 16.17 2.94
CA VAL A 71 1.53 16.75 1.69
C VAL A 71 0.13 16.24 1.33
N ALA A 72 -0.35 15.19 2.02
CA ALA A 72 -1.70 14.63 1.83
C ALA A 72 -2.14 13.89 3.11
N PRO A 73 -3.42 13.49 3.27
CA PRO A 73 -3.89 12.70 4.41
C PRO A 73 -3.08 11.40 4.57
N PRO A 74 -2.54 11.12 5.77
CA PRO A 74 -1.82 9.90 6.08
C PRO A 74 -2.76 8.71 6.30
N PHE A 75 -2.20 7.57 6.74
CA PHE A 75 -2.86 6.32 7.15
C PHE A 75 -3.56 5.53 6.05
N LYS A 76 -3.38 5.93 4.79
CA LYS A 76 -3.85 5.12 3.66
C LYS A 76 -3.01 3.86 3.51
N VAL A 77 -3.68 2.78 3.09
CA VAL A 77 -3.07 1.47 2.86
C VAL A 77 -3.24 1.12 1.39
N ALA A 78 -2.18 0.54 0.82
CA ALA A 78 -2.20 -0.07 -0.50
C ALA A 78 -1.70 -1.51 -0.39
N GLU A 79 -2.38 -2.44 -1.03
CA GLU A 79 -1.95 -3.83 -1.14
C GLU A 79 -1.78 -4.19 -2.60
N PHE A 80 -0.69 -4.88 -2.90
CA PHE A 80 -0.38 -5.35 -4.25
C PHE A 80 0.51 -6.58 -4.21
N GLU A 81 0.66 -7.22 -5.34
CA GLU A 81 1.47 -8.44 -5.49
C GLU A 81 2.81 -8.13 -6.13
N ILE A 82 3.84 -8.79 -5.60
CA ILE A 82 5.17 -8.80 -6.21
C ILE A 82 5.43 -10.22 -6.69
N ILE A 83 5.56 -10.38 -8.00
CA ILE A 83 5.90 -11.63 -8.66
C ILE A 83 7.41 -11.69 -8.82
N TYR A 84 8.02 -12.81 -8.44
CA TYR A 84 9.46 -12.96 -8.53
C TYR A 84 9.92 -12.96 -9.99
N GLY A 85 10.91 -12.12 -10.28
CA GLY A 85 11.43 -11.91 -11.63
C GLY A 85 10.62 -10.94 -12.51
N GLU A 86 9.35 -10.68 -12.22
CA GLU A 86 8.51 -9.73 -12.96
C GLU A 86 8.37 -8.36 -12.23
N GLY A 87 8.28 -8.38 -10.90
CA GLY A 87 8.05 -7.18 -10.10
C GLY A 87 6.59 -7.02 -9.67
N ILE A 88 6.11 -5.77 -9.57
CA ILE A 88 4.73 -5.48 -9.15
C ILE A 88 3.77 -5.94 -10.25
N SER A 89 2.78 -6.79 -9.87
CA SER A 89 1.74 -7.26 -10.77
C SER A 89 0.68 -6.19 -10.97
N THR A 90 0.76 -5.48 -12.09
CA THR A 90 -0.23 -4.45 -12.46
C THR A 90 -1.59 -5.10 -12.73
N GLU A 91 -1.60 -6.21 -13.45
CA GLU A 91 -2.82 -6.94 -13.84
C GLU A 91 -3.51 -7.57 -12.62
N GLY A 92 -2.73 -8.06 -11.64
CA GLY A 92 -3.27 -8.57 -10.39
C GLY A 92 -3.95 -7.47 -9.57
N THR A 93 -3.30 -6.32 -9.46
CA THR A 93 -3.88 -5.15 -8.78
C THR A 93 -5.13 -4.63 -9.52
N LEU A 94 -5.07 -4.58 -10.85
CA LEU A 94 -6.20 -4.17 -11.69
C LEU A 94 -7.40 -5.09 -11.52
N LEU A 95 -7.15 -6.41 -11.50
CA LEU A 95 -8.18 -7.43 -11.28
C LEU A 95 -8.89 -7.25 -9.94
N ASP A 96 -8.11 -7.08 -8.84
CA ASP A 96 -8.66 -6.89 -7.51
C ASP A 96 -9.49 -5.60 -7.44
N MET A 97 -8.97 -4.50 -7.97
CA MET A 97 -9.69 -3.22 -8.01
C MET A 97 -10.97 -3.28 -8.87
N ALA A 98 -10.96 -4.05 -9.94
CA ALA A 98 -12.12 -4.23 -10.82
C ALA A 98 -13.20 -5.11 -10.16
N VAL A 99 -12.80 -6.12 -9.39
CA VAL A 99 -13.73 -6.94 -8.60
C VAL A 99 -14.35 -6.13 -7.46
N ASP A 100 -13.55 -5.34 -6.74
CA ASP A 100 -14.05 -4.49 -5.64
C ASP A 100 -15.07 -3.43 -6.11
N ARG A 101 -15.08 -3.10 -7.40
CA ARG A 101 -16.01 -2.14 -8.03
C ARG A 101 -17.09 -2.79 -8.88
N ASP A 102 -17.22 -4.11 -8.81
CA ASP A 102 -18.18 -4.88 -9.63
C ASP A 102 -18.03 -4.68 -11.16
N ILE A 103 -16.88 -4.19 -11.64
CA ILE A 103 -16.55 -4.10 -13.07
C ILE A 103 -16.26 -5.51 -13.60
N ILE A 104 -15.53 -6.32 -12.83
CA ILE A 104 -15.34 -7.75 -13.05
C ILE A 104 -16.18 -8.49 -12.04
N HIS A 105 -17.09 -9.33 -12.50
CA HIS A 105 -17.92 -10.15 -11.64
C HIS A 105 -17.23 -11.43 -11.25
N LYS A 106 -17.18 -11.69 -9.93
CA LYS A 106 -16.67 -12.94 -9.38
C LYS A 106 -17.83 -13.82 -8.91
N SER A 107 -17.97 -15.00 -9.51
CA SER A 107 -18.95 -16.00 -9.09
C SER A 107 -18.24 -17.31 -8.74
N GLY A 108 -18.11 -17.59 -7.44
CA GLY A 108 -17.29 -18.70 -6.94
C GLY A 108 -15.83 -18.56 -7.39
N ALA A 109 -15.35 -19.55 -8.15
CA ALA A 109 -14.00 -19.52 -8.72
C ALA A 109 -13.90 -18.83 -10.09
N TRP A 110 -15.03 -18.43 -10.68
CA TRP A 110 -15.06 -17.83 -12.00
C TRP A 110 -15.05 -16.32 -11.97
N PHE A 111 -14.28 -15.75 -12.90
CA PHE A 111 -14.23 -14.33 -13.18
C PHE A 111 -14.82 -14.04 -14.55
N SER A 112 -15.64 -13.00 -14.67
CA SER A 112 -16.26 -12.57 -15.92
C SER A 112 -16.21 -11.06 -16.06
N TYR A 113 -15.95 -10.61 -17.29
CA TYR A 113 -16.01 -9.19 -17.67
C TYR A 113 -17.04 -9.03 -18.78
N LYS A 114 -18.01 -8.14 -18.59
CA LYS A 114 -19.23 -8.11 -19.42
C LYS A 114 -19.84 -9.51 -19.44
N ASP A 115 -20.12 -10.08 -20.57
CA ASP A 115 -20.70 -11.42 -20.71
C ASP A 115 -19.64 -12.51 -21.00
N GLN A 116 -18.35 -12.16 -20.94
CA GLN A 116 -17.24 -13.06 -21.25
C GLN A 116 -16.60 -13.61 -19.98
N ARG A 117 -16.43 -14.94 -19.89
CA ARG A 117 -15.60 -15.55 -18.86
C ARG A 117 -14.13 -15.29 -19.16
N ILE A 118 -13.40 -14.72 -18.20
CA ILE A 118 -11.99 -14.35 -18.35
C ILE A 118 -11.04 -15.33 -17.63
N GLY A 119 -11.55 -16.17 -16.73
CA GLY A 119 -10.73 -17.21 -16.11
C GLY A 119 -11.42 -17.93 -14.96
N GLN A 120 -10.95 -19.15 -14.70
CA GLN A 120 -11.26 -19.89 -13.48
C GLN A 120 -10.07 -19.76 -12.53
N GLY A 121 -10.30 -19.18 -11.36
CA GLY A 121 -9.26 -18.81 -10.42
C GLY A 121 -8.59 -17.48 -10.76
N ARG A 122 -8.05 -16.84 -9.73
CA ARG A 122 -7.48 -15.49 -9.80
C ARG A 122 -6.27 -15.42 -10.75
N GLU A 123 -5.41 -16.47 -10.73
CA GLU A 123 -4.22 -16.51 -11.56
C GLU A 123 -4.55 -16.57 -13.06
N ASN A 124 -5.53 -17.39 -13.44
CA ASN A 124 -5.96 -17.47 -14.85
C ASN A 124 -6.59 -16.15 -15.30
N ALA A 125 -7.36 -15.48 -14.45
CA ALA A 125 -7.93 -14.16 -14.77
C ALA A 125 -6.83 -13.11 -14.92
N ARG A 126 -5.79 -13.13 -14.06
CA ARG A 126 -4.63 -12.25 -14.17
C ARG A 126 -3.87 -12.46 -15.48
N LEU A 127 -3.59 -13.73 -15.83
CA LEU A 127 -2.92 -14.08 -17.09
C LEU A 127 -3.75 -13.65 -18.29
N PHE A 128 -5.06 -13.85 -18.24
CA PHE A 128 -5.96 -13.37 -19.30
C PHE A 128 -5.82 -11.87 -19.52
N LEU A 129 -5.79 -11.05 -18.44
CA LEU A 129 -5.59 -9.60 -18.57
C LEU A 129 -4.21 -9.26 -19.13
N LYS A 130 -3.18 -10.03 -18.80
CA LYS A 130 -1.82 -9.88 -19.33
C LYS A 130 -1.78 -10.15 -20.83
N ASP A 131 -2.50 -11.19 -21.29
CA ASP A 131 -2.58 -11.59 -22.71
C ASP A 131 -3.52 -10.71 -23.54
N ASN A 132 -4.42 -9.94 -22.87
CA ASN A 132 -5.39 -9.06 -23.51
C ASN A 132 -5.24 -7.60 -23.00
N PRO A 133 -4.17 -6.89 -23.41
CA PRO A 133 -3.87 -5.55 -22.91
C PRO A 133 -4.93 -4.51 -23.27
N GLU A 134 -5.73 -4.73 -24.31
CA GLU A 134 -6.84 -3.87 -24.70
C GLU A 134 -7.92 -3.86 -23.62
N ILE A 135 -8.32 -5.04 -23.11
CA ILE A 135 -9.30 -5.20 -22.05
C ILE A 135 -8.75 -4.62 -20.73
N ALA A 136 -7.49 -4.89 -20.42
CA ALA A 136 -6.83 -4.33 -19.24
C ALA A 136 -6.82 -2.79 -19.28
N THR A 137 -6.52 -2.19 -20.42
CA THR A 137 -6.52 -0.72 -20.60
C THR A 137 -7.93 -0.14 -20.48
N GLU A 138 -8.95 -0.82 -21.01
CA GLU A 138 -10.35 -0.41 -20.88
C GLU A 138 -10.77 -0.37 -19.41
N ILE A 139 -10.48 -1.44 -18.65
CA ILE A 139 -10.80 -1.55 -17.24
C ILE A 139 -10.05 -0.49 -16.43
N ASP A 140 -8.75 -0.28 -16.67
CA ASP A 140 -7.94 0.74 -16.00
C ASP A 140 -8.54 2.15 -16.22
N LYS A 141 -8.98 2.44 -17.44
CA LYS A 141 -9.62 3.71 -17.74
C LYS A 141 -10.92 3.91 -16.96
N ILE A 142 -11.78 2.89 -16.89
CA ILE A 142 -13.04 2.96 -16.13
C ILE A 142 -12.72 3.25 -14.64
N ILE A 143 -11.79 2.50 -14.05
CA ILE A 143 -11.39 2.68 -12.64
C ILE A 143 -10.85 4.09 -12.38
N ARG A 144 -9.99 4.61 -13.28
CA ARG A 144 -9.41 5.95 -13.13
C ARG A 144 -10.46 7.06 -13.28
N ASP A 145 -11.41 6.89 -14.18
CA ASP A 145 -12.46 7.88 -14.39
C ASP A 145 -13.45 7.90 -13.21
N GLU A 146 -13.80 6.75 -12.63
CA GLU A 146 -14.55 6.67 -11.37
C GLU A 146 -13.79 7.32 -10.20
N ALA A 147 -12.49 7.05 -10.09
CA ALA A 147 -11.65 7.65 -9.05
C ALA A 147 -11.59 9.18 -9.18
N LYS A 148 -11.46 9.72 -10.39
CA LYS A 148 -11.50 11.18 -10.63
C LYS A 148 -12.85 11.78 -10.25
N GLN A 149 -13.95 11.12 -10.62
CA GLN A 149 -15.30 11.57 -10.26
C GLN A 149 -15.53 11.58 -8.75
N ALA A 150 -15.07 10.53 -8.05
CA ALA A 150 -15.15 10.45 -6.60
C ALA A 150 -14.34 11.54 -5.90
N LEU A 151 -13.14 11.86 -6.41
CA LEU A 151 -12.31 12.97 -5.91
C LEU A 151 -12.97 14.32 -6.17
N ALA A 152 -13.55 14.53 -7.35
CA ALA A 152 -14.25 15.76 -7.70
C ALA A 152 -15.54 15.96 -6.87
N ALA A 153 -16.20 14.87 -6.49
CA ALA A 153 -17.38 14.88 -5.63
C ALA A 153 -17.06 15.02 -4.12
N GLY A 154 -15.78 15.18 -3.74
CA GLY A 154 -15.35 15.25 -2.34
C GLY A 154 -15.54 13.95 -1.54
N LYS A 155 -15.89 12.85 -2.21
CA LYS A 155 -15.97 11.52 -1.62
C LYS A 155 -14.59 10.89 -1.71
N GLY A 156 -13.89 10.77 -0.59
CA GLY A 156 -12.60 10.04 -0.55
C GLY A 156 -12.79 8.60 -1.03
N VAL A 157 -11.90 8.15 -1.93
CA VAL A 157 -11.92 6.83 -2.58
C VAL A 157 -11.37 5.72 -1.66
N ALA A 158 -11.49 5.83 -0.35
CA ALA A 158 -11.08 4.77 0.56
C ALA A 158 -12.18 4.53 1.59
N LYS A 159 -12.55 3.28 1.83
CA LYS A 159 -13.04 2.88 3.15
C LYS A 159 -11.91 3.23 4.12
N GLU A 160 -12.04 4.37 4.80
CA GLU A 160 -11.21 4.69 5.94
C GLU A 160 -11.56 3.67 7.03
N GLU A 161 -10.72 2.66 7.18
CA GLU A 161 -10.62 2.03 8.49
C GLU A 161 -10.08 3.13 9.41
N ALA A 162 -10.89 3.58 10.34
CA ALA A 162 -10.47 4.52 11.36
C ALA A 162 -9.23 3.95 12.04
N PRO A 163 -8.17 4.77 12.27
CA PRO A 163 -6.96 4.29 12.90
C PRO A 163 -7.30 3.65 14.24
N THR A 164 -6.80 2.45 14.49
CA THR A 164 -6.97 1.74 15.75
C THR A 164 -6.33 2.55 16.89
N ASP A 165 -6.76 2.32 18.12
CA ASP A 165 -6.16 3.02 19.27
C ASP A 165 -4.65 2.76 19.39
N GLU A 166 -4.17 1.58 18.95
CA GLU A 166 -2.74 1.28 18.82
C GLU A 166 -2.06 2.14 17.73
N GLU A 167 -2.75 2.46 16.66
CA GLU A 167 -2.22 3.29 15.57
C GLU A 167 -2.15 4.75 15.97
N ARG A 168 -3.09 5.23 16.78
CA ARG A 168 -3.06 6.57 17.40
C ARG A 168 -1.94 6.67 18.43
N ALA A 169 -1.81 5.68 19.31
CA ALA A 169 -0.73 5.63 20.31
C ALA A 169 0.67 5.61 19.67
N ASN A 170 0.84 4.94 18.53
CA ASN A 170 2.11 4.95 17.79
C ASN A 170 2.37 6.26 17.04
N ALA A 171 1.35 7.06 16.76
CA ALA A 171 1.51 8.41 16.20
C ALA A 171 1.90 9.41 17.29
N ASP A 172 1.33 9.28 18.50
CA ASP A 172 1.57 10.17 19.65
C ASP A 172 2.90 9.88 20.38
N VAL A 173 3.48 8.69 20.24
CA VAL A 173 4.82 8.36 20.79
C VAL A 173 5.96 9.14 20.10
N ASP A 174 5.67 9.85 19.00
CA ASP A 174 6.63 10.78 18.39
C ASP A 174 6.71 12.16 19.13
N GLU A 175 5.83 12.44 20.12
CA GLU A 175 5.97 13.55 21.07
C GLU A 175 6.77 13.08 22.30
N ASP A 176 8.06 13.29 22.24
CA ASP A 176 9.01 12.95 23.31
C ASP A 176 8.90 13.99 24.45
N PRO A 177 8.60 13.58 25.69
CA PRO A 177 8.58 14.52 26.81
C PRO A 177 9.96 15.17 27.10
N ASP A 178 11.05 14.60 26.57
CA ASP A 178 12.39 15.18 26.73
C ASP A 178 12.68 16.38 25.81
N LEU A 179 11.82 16.67 24.83
CA LEU A 179 11.98 17.87 23.98
C LEU A 179 11.46 19.14 24.66
N ALA A 180 10.59 19.01 25.66
CA ALA A 180 10.08 20.13 26.45
C ALA A 180 11.12 20.73 27.42
N LEU A 181 12.25 20.04 27.63
CA LEU A 181 13.31 20.49 28.55
C LEU A 181 14.47 21.23 27.85
N LEU A 182 14.42 21.45 26.53
CA LEU A 182 15.50 22.14 25.80
C LEU A 182 15.17 23.61 25.44
N ASP A 183 13.98 24.10 25.80
CA ASP A 183 13.58 25.50 25.56
C ASP A 183 13.74 26.39 26.80
N GLU A 184 14.40 25.91 27.85
CA GLU A 184 14.69 26.74 29.07
C GLU A 184 16.21 26.90 29.35
N GLU A 185 17.00 27.27 28.34
CA GLU A 185 18.32 27.91 28.59
C GLU A 185 18.59 29.06 27.62
#